data_fadb6998663c2a5c70b4af0d2bc2f1ac
#
_entry.id   fadb6998663c2a5c70b4af0d2bc2f1ac
#
_cell.length_a   1.000
_cell.length_b   1.000
_cell.length_c   1.000
_cell.angle_alpha   90.00
_cell.angle_beta   90.00
_cell.angle_gamma   90.00
#
_symmetry.space_group_name_H-M   'P 1'
#
loop_
_entity.id
_entity.type
_entity.pdbx_description
1 polymer ?
#
loop_
_entity_poly.entity_id
_entity_poly.type
_entity_poly.pdbx_seq_one_letter_code
_entity_poly.pdbx_strand_id
1 'polypeptide(L)'
;MAARPPEPVAQAIEALAHRHAAVPAEATLGYELLSGGNSHITWRLLTGDPARDLVVKIAQPDGPLAPYDVAHEAAMMAQAEAAGVPAPALVGVHHEGDVQFILMRRVEGDSPSLWEVREWLKDRPDADRVAIGRSLLSTLPPLALASRRPQTQQSIYTTYLGDLVARLEDAANGVLVLPATIRVVHDWLISHLPSVEAPTVLCHGDFRLGNAVFDGGNIAALLDWERAMEGHPLHDLGFLCLPGMKIGDHICGVLTQQELADAWLDLTGTPLDLRAAAYFRILAIFGELCLMVRAMARLAQGRGRLTGVRPLPLIGRLHHDLV
;
A
#
# COMPACT_ATOMS: atom_id res chain seq x y z
N MET A 1 -7.22 31.99 -3.02
CA MET A 1 -8.07 30.98 -3.69
C MET A 1 -7.74 29.66 -3.02
N ALA A 2 -8.73 28.88 -2.62
CA ALA A 2 -8.49 27.53 -2.11
C ALA A 2 -7.77 26.71 -3.20
N ALA A 3 -6.80 25.88 -2.81
CA ALA A 3 -6.11 25.01 -3.74
C ALA A 3 -7.13 24.03 -4.37
N ARG A 4 -7.03 23.78 -5.69
CA ARG A 4 -7.83 22.76 -6.40
C ARG A 4 -6.96 22.07 -7.45
N PRO A 5 -7.34 20.89 -7.93
CA PRO A 5 -6.65 20.26 -9.07
C PRO A 5 -6.62 21.20 -10.30
N PRO A 6 -5.68 21.00 -11.24
CA PRO A 6 -5.68 21.73 -12.52
C PRO A 6 -7.04 21.63 -13.21
N GLU A 7 -7.45 22.70 -13.89
CA GLU A 7 -8.81 22.82 -14.45
C GLU A 7 -9.30 21.63 -15.29
N PRO A 8 -8.51 21.05 -16.22
CA PRO A 8 -8.97 19.89 -16.99
C PRO A 8 -9.19 18.66 -16.12
N VAL A 9 -8.38 18.49 -15.06
CA VAL A 9 -8.51 17.37 -14.11
C VAL A 9 -9.76 17.56 -13.26
N ALA A 10 -10.00 18.77 -12.75
CA ALA A 10 -11.17 19.10 -11.96
C ALA A 10 -12.45 18.86 -12.75
N GLN A 11 -12.52 19.27 -14.01
CA GLN A 11 -13.67 19.03 -14.90
C GLN A 11 -13.96 17.53 -15.09
N ALA A 12 -12.91 16.71 -15.30
CA ALA A 12 -13.05 15.26 -15.42
C ALA A 12 -13.58 14.62 -14.12
N ILE A 13 -13.07 15.07 -12.95
CA ILE A 13 -13.53 14.61 -11.64
C ILE A 13 -15.00 14.97 -11.43
N GLU A 14 -15.40 16.20 -11.68
CA GLU A 14 -16.75 16.70 -11.52
C GLU A 14 -17.72 15.95 -12.44
N ALA A 15 -17.36 15.76 -13.71
CA ALA A 15 -18.15 14.99 -14.67
C ALA A 15 -18.36 13.55 -14.20
N LEU A 16 -17.33 12.88 -13.65
CA LEU A 16 -17.43 11.53 -13.12
C LEU A 16 -18.32 11.49 -11.86
N ALA A 17 -18.16 12.46 -10.95
CA ALA A 17 -18.96 12.58 -9.73
C ALA A 17 -20.45 12.78 -10.03
N HIS A 18 -20.80 13.67 -10.93
CA HIS A 18 -22.19 13.90 -11.34
C HIS A 18 -22.81 12.66 -12.02
N ARG A 19 -22.04 11.93 -12.81
CA ARG A 19 -22.50 10.74 -13.54
C ARG A 19 -22.76 9.54 -12.63
N HIS A 20 -21.90 9.30 -11.63
CA HIS A 20 -21.86 8.03 -10.91
C HIS A 20 -22.10 8.13 -9.39
N ALA A 21 -21.94 9.30 -8.79
CA ALA A 21 -22.02 9.47 -7.35
C ALA A 21 -23.35 10.03 -6.84
N ALA A 22 -24.35 10.19 -7.70
CA ALA A 22 -25.62 10.84 -7.39
C ALA A 22 -25.46 12.27 -6.82
N VAL A 23 -24.43 12.97 -7.28
CA VAL A 23 -24.23 14.39 -6.99
C VAL A 23 -25.07 15.19 -7.99
N PRO A 24 -25.94 16.12 -7.55
CA PRO A 24 -26.74 16.94 -8.46
C PRO A 24 -25.87 17.73 -9.43
N ALA A 25 -26.29 17.85 -10.71
CA ALA A 25 -25.51 18.53 -11.73
C ALA A 25 -25.30 20.04 -11.44
N GLU A 26 -26.21 20.62 -10.67
CA GLU A 26 -26.16 22.03 -10.22
C GLU A 26 -25.32 22.24 -8.95
N ALA A 27 -24.85 21.17 -8.30
CA ALA A 27 -24.07 21.28 -7.08
C ALA A 27 -22.69 21.86 -7.37
N THR A 28 -22.34 22.92 -6.63
CA THR A 28 -20.98 23.45 -6.64
C THR A 28 -20.08 22.55 -5.78
N LEU A 29 -19.08 21.94 -6.40
CA LEU A 29 -18.14 21.07 -5.72
C LEU A 29 -16.92 21.86 -5.22
N GLY A 30 -16.51 21.59 -3.99
CA GLY A 30 -15.31 22.14 -3.37
C GLY A 30 -14.19 21.10 -3.32
N TYR A 31 -12.96 21.55 -3.05
CA TYR A 31 -11.81 20.67 -2.92
C TYR A 31 -11.06 20.97 -1.62
N GLU A 32 -10.70 19.92 -0.90
CA GLU A 32 -9.83 19.96 0.27
C GLU A 32 -8.68 18.99 0.05
N LEU A 33 -7.42 19.48 0.13
CA LEU A 33 -6.25 18.62 -0.03
C LEU A 33 -6.08 17.75 1.23
N LEU A 34 -6.15 16.44 1.07
CA LEU A 34 -5.92 15.47 2.15
C LEU A 34 -4.45 15.06 2.24
N SER A 35 -3.83 14.78 1.09
CA SER A 35 -2.44 14.35 1.03
C SER A 35 -1.80 14.77 -0.29
N GLY A 36 -0.59 15.31 -0.20
CA GLY A 36 0.32 15.56 -1.33
C GLY A 36 1.43 14.52 -1.38
N GLY A 37 1.09 13.21 -1.33
CA GLY A 37 2.05 12.11 -1.34
C GLY A 37 2.94 12.05 -2.58
N ASN A 38 3.96 11.18 -2.56
CA ASN A 38 4.90 11.02 -3.68
C ASN A 38 4.27 10.32 -4.88
N SER A 39 3.39 9.33 -4.64
CA SER A 39 2.72 8.55 -5.68
C SER A 39 1.47 9.22 -6.21
N HIS A 40 0.66 9.74 -5.31
CA HIS A 40 -0.65 10.31 -5.62
C HIS A 40 -0.88 11.61 -4.87
N ILE A 41 -1.73 12.46 -5.45
CA ILE A 41 -2.31 13.61 -4.76
C ILE A 41 -3.75 13.23 -4.45
N THR A 42 -4.11 13.30 -3.16
CA THR A 42 -5.43 12.89 -2.69
C THR A 42 -6.23 14.11 -2.24
N TRP A 43 -7.42 14.27 -2.81
CA TRP A 43 -8.34 15.34 -2.49
C TRP A 43 -9.66 14.79 -1.96
N ARG A 44 -10.23 15.47 -0.99
CA ARG A 44 -11.65 15.35 -0.64
C ARG A 44 -12.45 16.26 -1.55
N LEU A 45 -13.46 15.71 -2.18
CA LEU A 45 -14.43 16.43 -3.00
C LEU A 45 -15.65 16.74 -2.13
N LEU A 46 -15.85 18.00 -1.82
CA LEU A 46 -16.91 18.48 -0.96
C LEU A 46 -18.19 18.62 -1.78
N THR A 47 -19.23 17.88 -1.40
CA THR A 47 -20.51 17.84 -2.11
C THR A 47 -21.60 18.72 -1.48
N GLY A 48 -21.26 19.40 -0.38
CA GLY A 48 -22.22 20.15 0.44
C GLY A 48 -22.93 19.31 1.51
N ASP A 49 -22.83 17.99 1.44
CA ASP A 49 -23.25 17.02 2.45
C ASP A 49 -22.04 16.13 2.81
N PRO A 50 -21.48 16.27 4.02
CA PRO A 50 -20.28 15.51 4.42
C PRO A 50 -20.45 13.99 4.30
N ALA A 51 -21.66 13.44 4.45
CA ALA A 51 -21.94 12.02 4.30
C ALA A 51 -21.85 11.55 2.84
N ARG A 52 -21.87 12.47 1.88
CA ARG A 52 -21.77 12.20 0.44
C ARG A 52 -20.42 12.61 -0.15
N ASP A 53 -19.54 13.17 0.66
CA ASP A 53 -18.22 13.57 0.18
C ASP A 53 -17.49 12.37 -0.44
N LEU A 54 -16.65 12.69 -1.42
CA LEU A 54 -15.88 11.72 -2.16
C LEU A 54 -14.39 11.94 -1.91
N VAL A 55 -13.60 10.95 -2.24
CA VAL A 55 -12.14 11.05 -2.27
C VAL A 55 -11.68 10.77 -3.69
N VAL A 56 -10.84 11.64 -4.23
CA VAL A 56 -10.17 11.43 -5.50
C VAL A 56 -8.68 11.26 -5.27
N LYS A 57 -8.14 10.16 -5.80
CA LYS A 57 -6.72 9.80 -5.77
C LYS A 57 -6.16 9.96 -7.18
N ILE A 58 -5.37 11.02 -7.40
CA ILE A 58 -4.83 11.38 -8.71
C ILE A 58 -3.39 10.88 -8.81
N ALA A 59 -3.10 10.02 -9.79
CA ALA A 59 -1.76 9.50 -10.05
C ALA A 59 -0.81 10.61 -10.52
N GLN A 60 0.41 10.60 -9.99
CA GLN A 60 1.46 11.52 -10.42
C GLN A 60 2.33 10.85 -11.50
N PRO A 61 2.40 11.36 -12.74
CA PRO A 61 3.14 10.72 -13.85
C PRO A 61 4.62 10.44 -13.52
N ASP A 62 5.20 11.27 -12.66
CA ASP A 62 6.60 11.16 -12.23
C ASP A 62 6.77 10.55 -10.84
N GLY A 63 5.74 9.97 -10.26
CA GLY A 63 5.80 9.33 -8.95
C GLY A 63 6.71 8.09 -8.92
N PRO A 64 7.11 7.63 -7.73
CA PRO A 64 8.10 6.54 -7.58
C PRO A 64 7.65 5.20 -8.16
N LEU A 65 6.35 4.94 -8.23
CA LEU A 65 5.79 3.72 -8.83
C LEU A 65 5.38 3.87 -10.30
N ALA A 66 5.49 5.06 -10.89
CA ALA A 66 5.07 5.27 -12.27
C ALA A 66 5.79 4.33 -13.27
N PRO A 67 5.11 3.88 -14.35
CA PRO A 67 3.74 4.26 -14.70
C PRO A 67 2.72 3.61 -13.75
N TYR A 68 1.67 4.36 -13.42
CA TYR A 68 0.56 3.86 -12.60
C TYR A 68 -0.49 3.19 -13.48
N ASP A 69 -1.14 2.17 -12.91
CA ASP A 69 -2.31 1.52 -13.50
C ASP A 69 -3.50 1.66 -12.55
N VAL A 70 -4.18 2.80 -12.64
CA VAL A 70 -5.34 3.08 -11.77
C VAL A 70 -6.52 2.13 -12.05
N ALA A 71 -6.59 1.52 -13.23
CA ALA A 71 -7.59 0.52 -13.55
C ALA A 71 -7.31 -0.80 -12.82
N HIS A 72 -6.04 -1.21 -12.77
CA HIS A 72 -5.60 -2.37 -11.98
C HIS A 72 -5.87 -2.13 -10.49
N GLU A 73 -5.46 -0.99 -9.94
CA GLU A 73 -5.70 -0.64 -8.53
C GLU A 73 -7.20 -0.72 -8.19
N ALA A 74 -8.05 -0.11 -8.99
CA ALA A 74 -9.50 -0.15 -8.78
C ALA A 74 -10.08 -1.58 -8.89
N ALA A 75 -9.57 -2.40 -9.81
CA ALA A 75 -10.00 -3.79 -9.96
C ALA A 75 -9.61 -4.62 -8.73
N MET A 76 -8.41 -4.44 -8.18
CA MET A 76 -7.96 -5.14 -6.96
C MET A 76 -8.77 -4.70 -5.75
N MET A 77 -9.03 -3.41 -5.60
CA MET A 77 -9.89 -2.88 -4.54
C MET A 77 -11.30 -3.47 -4.60
N ALA A 78 -11.92 -3.50 -5.77
CA ALA A 78 -13.26 -4.09 -5.97
C ALA A 78 -13.26 -5.60 -5.71
N GLN A 79 -12.18 -6.31 -6.05
CA GLN A 79 -12.02 -7.74 -5.77
C GLN A 79 -11.91 -8.01 -4.28
N ALA A 80 -11.18 -7.19 -3.53
CA ALA A 80 -11.07 -7.26 -2.08
C ALA A 80 -12.41 -6.98 -1.39
N GLU A 81 -13.12 -5.93 -1.81
CA GLU A 81 -14.46 -5.59 -1.30
C GLU A 81 -15.44 -6.75 -1.52
N ALA A 82 -15.45 -7.35 -2.72
CA ALA A 82 -16.30 -8.52 -3.03
C ALA A 82 -15.98 -9.75 -2.17
N ALA A 83 -14.77 -9.86 -1.65
CA ALA A 83 -14.35 -10.93 -0.72
C ALA A 83 -14.65 -10.59 0.76
N GLY A 84 -15.23 -9.42 1.05
CA GLY A 84 -15.58 -8.98 2.40
C GLY A 84 -14.48 -8.21 3.13
N VAL A 85 -13.43 -7.77 2.42
CA VAL A 85 -12.43 -6.87 2.99
C VAL A 85 -12.98 -5.44 2.96
N PRO A 86 -12.97 -4.70 4.07
CA PRO A 86 -13.38 -3.30 4.06
C PRO A 86 -12.48 -2.48 3.13
N ALA A 87 -13.05 -1.88 2.11
CA ALA A 87 -12.38 -0.98 1.17
C ALA A 87 -13.30 0.20 0.84
N PRO A 88 -12.77 1.35 0.41
CA PRO A 88 -13.61 2.45 -0.04
C PRO A 88 -14.46 2.03 -1.25
N ALA A 89 -15.76 2.27 -1.22
CA ALA A 89 -16.63 1.94 -2.35
C ALA A 89 -16.23 2.75 -3.59
N LEU A 90 -15.93 2.05 -4.68
CA LEU A 90 -15.51 2.63 -5.95
C LEU A 90 -16.69 3.41 -6.57
N VAL A 91 -16.45 4.66 -6.95
CA VAL A 91 -17.40 5.47 -7.76
C VAL A 91 -17.03 5.40 -9.22
N GLY A 92 -15.75 5.48 -9.56
CA GLY A 92 -15.31 5.35 -10.93
C GLY A 92 -13.80 5.57 -11.11
N VAL A 93 -13.36 5.27 -12.30
CA VAL A 93 -11.95 5.41 -12.74
C VAL A 93 -11.92 6.30 -13.97
N HIS A 94 -10.92 7.15 -14.04
CA HIS A 94 -10.60 7.94 -15.22
C HIS A 94 -9.17 7.64 -15.67
N HIS A 95 -9.02 7.34 -16.96
CA HIS A 95 -7.75 7.02 -17.56
C HIS A 95 -7.73 7.56 -18.99
N GLU A 96 -7.42 8.84 -19.16
CA GLU A 96 -7.30 9.47 -20.46
C GLU A 96 -6.00 10.28 -20.54
N GLY A 97 -5.10 9.90 -21.44
CA GLY A 97 -3.78 10.53 -21.59
C GLY A 97 -2.97 10.47 -20.29
N ASP A 98 -2.45 11.61 -19.85
CA ASP A 98 -1.67 11.75 -18.63
C ASP A 98 -2.55 11.93 -17.36
N VAL A 99 -3.88 12.04 -17.53
CA VAL A 99 -4.81 12.21 -16.42
C VAL A 99 -5.35 10.86 -15.99
N GLN A 100 -4.92 10.41 -14.82
CA GLN A 100 -5.35 9.14 -14.25
C GLN A 100 -5.77 9.35 -12.81
N PHE A 101 -6.99 8.94 -12.44
CA PHE A 101 -7.46 9.00 -11.07
C PHE A 101 -8.54 7.95 -10.75
N ILE A 102 -8.67 7.67 -9.47
CA ILE A 102 -9.75 6.88 -8.89
C ILE A 102 -10.62 7.81 -8.06
N LEU A 103 -11.94 7.74 -8.26
CA LEU A 103 -12.94 8.40 -7.44
C LEU A 103 -13.66 7.35 -6.59
N MET A 104 -13.73 7.57 -5.28
CA MET A 104 -14.27 6.64 -4.31
C MET A 104 -15.11 7.35 -3.25
N ARG A 105 -15.95 6.61 -2.52
CA ARG A 105 -16.65 7.13 -1.35
C ARG A 105 -15.66 7.41 -0.23
N ARG A 106 -15.87 8.52 0.49
CA ARG A 106 -15.11 8.79 1.70
C ARG A 106 -15.52 7.81 2.79
N VAL A 107 -14.52 7.26 3.48
CA VAL A 107 -14.71 6.43 4.67
C VAL A 107 -14.41 7.30 5.89
N GLU A 108 -15.31 7.30 6.85
CA GLU A 108 -15.14 8.03 8.13
C GLU A 108 -14.23 7.23 9.07
N GLY A 109 -13.45 7.92 9.87
CA GLY A 109 -12.56 7.32 10.88
C GLY A 109 -11.18 7.98 10.91
N ASP A 110 -10.32 7.43 11.76
CA ASP A 110 -8.93 7.83 11.89
C ASP A 110 -8.08 7.15 10.82
N SER A 111 -7.33 7.91 10.05
CA SER A 111 -6.36 7.40 9.07
C SER A 111 -4.98 8.01 9.36
N PRO A 112 -4.27 7.50 10.38
CA PRO A 112 -2.97 8.04 10.75
C PRO A 112 -1.96 7.74 9.63
N SER A 113 -1.29 8.77 9.11
CA SER A 113 -0.16 8.57 8.22
C SER A 113 0.96 7.81 8.93
N LEU A 114 1.90 7.25 8.17
CA LEU A 114 3.06 6.55 8.73
C LEU A 114 3.80 7.35 9.82
N TRP A 115 3.84 8.68 9.68
CA TRP A 115 4.53 9.58 10.61
C TRP A 115 3.70 9.89 11.85
N GLU A 116 2.39 9.78 11.77
CA GLU A 116 1.43 10.07 12.83
C GLU A 116 1.10 8.85 13.68
N VAL A 117 1.32 7.63 13.19
CA VAL A 117 1.02 6.36 13.91
C VAL A 117 1.56 6.38 15.34
N ARG A 118 2.79 6.84 15.55
CA ARG A 118 3.39 6.91 16.89
C ARG A 118 2.60 7.83 17.83
N GLU A 119 2.22 9.00 17.35
CA GLU A 119 1.45 9.97 18.17
C GLU A 119 0.01 9.50 18.34
N TRP A 120 -0.59 8.93 17.30
CA TRP A 120 -1.93 8.36 17.33
C TRP A 120 -2.07 7.21 18.35
N LEU A 121 -1.02 6.42 18.55
CA LEU A 121 -1.00 5.31 19.51
C LEU A 121 -0.52 5.70 20.92
N LYS A 122 0.04 6.89 21.11
CA LYS A 122 0.80 7.29 22.29
C LYS A 122 0.09 7.04 23.62
N ASP A 123 -1.16 7.49 23.72
CA ASP A 123 -1.94 7.42 24.96
C ASP A 123 -2.95 6.26 24.97
N ARG A 124 -2.87 5.35 23.98
CA ARG A 124 -3.76 4.18 23.92
C ARG A 124 -3.23 3.07 24.83
N PRO A 125 -4.10 2.46 25.66
CA PRO A 125 -3.76 1.27 26.42
C PRO A 125 -3.23 0.13 25.52
N ASP A 126 -2.39 -0.75 26.04
CA ASP A 126 -1.85 -1.87 25.27
C ASP A 126 -2.97 -2.79 24.73
N ALA A 127 -4.03 -3.02 25.50
CA ALA A 127 -5.18 -3.81 25.06
C ALA A 127 -5.86 -3.22 23.81
N ASP A 128 -5.96 -1.87 23.71
CA ASP A 128 -6.54 -1.18 22.57
C ASP A 128 -5.61 -1.27 21.35
N ARG A 129 -4.30 -1.19 21.57
CA ARG A 129 -3.30 -1.37 20.50
C ARG A 129 -3.35 -2.78 19.93
N VAL A 130 -3.44 -3.79 20.79
CA VAL A 130 -3.60 -5.21 20.38
C VAL A 130 -4.90 -5.39 19.60
N ALA A 131 -6.01 -4.80 20.05
CA ALA A 131 -7.29 -4.84 19.35
C ALA A 131 -7.20 -4.23 17.95
N ILE A 132 -6.54 -3.07 17.79
CA ILE A 132 -6.26 -2.43 16.50
C ILE A 132 -5.45 -3.36 15.58
N GLY A 133 -4.38 -3.95 16.09
CA GLY A 133 -3.54 -4.88 15.33
C GLY A 133 -4.30 -6.13 14.88
N ARG A 134 -5.10 -6.73 15.77
CA ARG A 134 -5.97 -7.86 15.45
C ARG A 134 -7.05 -7.50 14.44
N SER A 135 -7.63 -6.31 14.55
CA SER A 135 -8.63 -5.81 13.59
C SER A 135 -8.02 -5.64 12.19
N LEU A 136 -6.79 -5.10 12.09
CA LEU A 136 -6.08 -5.03 10.82
C LEU A 136 -5.81 -6.42 10.24
N LEU A 137 -5.28 -7.36 11.04
CA LEU A 137 -5.00 -8.73 10.61
C LEU A 137 -6.25 -9.49 10.16
N SER A 138 -7.43 -9.17 10.71
CA SER A 138 -8.69 -9.85 10.35
C SER A 138 -9.09 -9.67 8.88
N THR A 139 -8.44 -8.75 8.14
CA THR A 139 -8.66 -8.57 6.71
C THR A 139 -7.90 -9.60 5.85
N LEU A 140 -6.89 -10.28 6.37
CA LEU A 140 -6.06 -11.22 5.61
C LEU A 140 -6.79 -12.52 5.21
N PRO A 141 -7.58 -13.20 6.08
CA PRO A 141 -8.32 -14.39 5.68
C PRO A 141 -9.32 -14.17 4.54
N PRO A 142 -10.12 -13.08 4.50
CA PRO A 142 -10.96 -12.78 3.34
C PRO A 142 -10.18 -12.58 2.04
N LEU A 143 -8.96 -12.00 2.09
CA LEU A 143 -8.10 -11.86 0.92
C LEU A 143 -7.70 -13.21 0.32
N ALA A 144 -7.63 -14.26 1.13
CA ALA A 144 -7.38 -15.61 0.63
C ALA A 144 -8.51 -16.13 -0.27
N LEU A 145 -9.74 -15.66 -0.08
CA LEU A 145 -10.90 -16.02 -0.90
C LEU A 145 -10.98 -15.20 -2.20
N ALA A 146 -10.26 -14.11 -2.27
CA ALA A 146 -10.31 -13.19 -3.40
C ALA A 146 -9.47 -13.68 -4.59
N SER A 147 -8.49 -14.57 -4.41
CA SER A 147 -7.63 -15.04 -5.51
C SER A 147 -8.40 -15.82 -6.56
N ARG A 148 -8.08 -15.58 -7.83
CA ARG A 148 -8.79 -16.18 -8.97
C ARG A 148 -7.88 -16.90 -9.97
N ARG A 149 -6.56 -16.89 -9.80
CA ARG A 149 -5.62 -17.39 -10.82
C ARG A 149 -4.83 -18.60 -10.34
N PRO A 150 -4.73 -19.68 -11.11
CA PRO A 150 -3.89 -20.82 -10.81
C PRO A 150 -2.44 -20.54 -11.27
N GLN A 151 -1.72 -19.68 -10.57
CA GLN A 151 -0.30 -19.45 -10.80
C GLN A 151 0.52 -20.09 -9.69
N THR A 152 1.74 -20.55 -10.01
CA THR A 152 2.65 -21.05 -8.98
C THR A 152 3.32 -19.88 -8.26
N GLN A 153 3.56 -20.03 -6.98
CA GLN A 153 4.28 -19.01 -6.18
C GLN A 153 5.65 -18.68 -6.82
N GLN A 154 6.34 -19.67 -7.37
CA GLN A 154 7.61 -19.47 -8.07
C GLN A 154 7.46 -18.53 -9.27
N SER A 155 6.46 -18.72 -10.12
CA SER A 155 6.22 -17.87 -11.29
C SER A 155 5.89 -16.44 -10.88
N ILE A 156 5.01 -16.27 -9.89
CA ILE A 156 4.59 -14.96 -9.39
C ILE A 156 5.81 -14.18 -8.90
N TYR A 157 6.62 -14.76 -8.00
CA TYR A 157 7.73 -14.02 -7.39
C TYR A 157 8.94 -13.86 -8.32
N THR A 158 9.17 -14.77 -9.26
CA THR A 158 10.17 -14.55 -10.31
C THR A 158 9.81 -13.34 -11.18
N THR A 159 8.55 -13.21 -11.57
CA THR A 159 8.07 -12.05 -12.34
C THR A 159 8.13 -10.77 -11.50
N TYR A 160 7.58 -10.79 -10.28
CA TYR A 160 7.56 -9.63 -9.37
C TYR A 160 8.97 -9.08 -9.09
N LEU A 161 9.92 -9.94 -8.73
CA LEU A 161 11.30 -9.54 -8.44
C LEU A 161 12.04 -9.08 -9.70
N GLY A 162 11.81 -9.75 -10.83
CA GLY A 162 12.36 -9.34 -12.12
C GLY A 162 11.90 -7.95 -12.53
N ASP A 163 10.61 -7.66 -12.40
CA ASP A 163 10.03 -6.34 -12.71
C ASP A 163 10.57 -5.24 -11.78
N LEU A 164 10.73 -5.54 -10.48
CA LEU A 164 11.33 -4.57 -9.54
C LEU A 164 12.74 -4.16 -9.97
N VAL A 165 13.59 -5.15 -10.32
CA VAL A 165 14.97 -4.88 -10.72
C VAL A 165 15.02 -4.20 -12.10
N ALA A 166 14.23 -4.66 -13.07
CA ALA A 166 14.18 -4.06 -14.40
C ALA A 166 13.79 -2.57 -14.36
N ARG A 167 12.75 -2.23 -13.59
CA ARG A 167 12.32 -0.83 -13.40
C ARG A 167 13.34 0.01 -12.65
N LEU A 168 14.11 -0.61 -11.75
CA LEU A 168 15.20 0.06 -11.04
C LEU A 168 16.38 0.34 -11.98
N GLU A 169 16.78 -0.65 -12.79
CA GLU A 169 17.88 -0.54 -13.77
C GLU A 169 17.55 0.54 -14.83
N ASP A 170 16.33 0.53 -15.34
CA ASP A 170 15.85 1.55 -16.28
C ASP A 170 15.95 2.96 -15.67
N ALA A 171 15.46 3.16 -14.47
CA ALA A 171 15.51 4.45 -13.81
C ALA A 171 16.95 4.88 -13.46
N ALA A 172 17.83 3.95 -13.10
CA ALA A 172 19.22 4.24 -12.75
C ALA A 172 20.11 4.50 -13.96
N ASN A 173 19.69 4.12 -15.17
CA ASN A 173 20.49 4.20 -16.38
C ASN A 173 21.01 5.60 -16.66
N GLY A 174 22.33 5.74 -16.75
CA GLY A 174 23.01 7.02 -16.99
C GLY A 174 23.09 7.98 -15.80
N VAL A 175 22.51 7.65 -14.63
CA VAL A 175 22.51 8.55 -13.45
C VAL A 175 23.07 7.93 -12.20
N LEU A 176 22.91 6.61 -12.00
CA LEU A 176 23.38 5.90 -10.81
C LEU A 176 24.06 4.58 -11.18
N VAL A 177 25.13 4.26 -10.46
CA VAL A 177 25.70 2.91 -10.48
C VAL A 177 25.03 2.09 -9.37
N LEU A 178 24.30 1.04 -9.76
CA LEU A 178 23.64 0.17 -8.80
C LEU A 178 24.64 -0.69 -8.04
N PRO A 179 24.54 -0.81 -6.71
CA PRO A 179 25.35 -1.73 -5.94
C PRO A 179 25.12 -3.18 -6.38
N ALA A 180 26.20 -3.97 -6.45
CA ALA A 180 26.11 -5.42 -6.75
C ALA A 180 25.17 -6.16 -5.77
N THR A 181 25.02 -5.67 -4.55
CA THR A 181 24.11 -6.19 -3.51
C THR A 181 22.67 -6.33 -4.01
N ILE A 182 22.20 -5.45 -4.92
CA ILE A 182 20.84 -5.55 -5.49
C ILE A 182 20.67 -6.90 -6.21
N ARG A 183 21.63 -7.30 -7.03
CA ARG A 183 21.58 -8.59 -7.74
C ARG A 183 21.77 -9.78 -6.80
N VAL A 184 22.67 -9.67 -5.84
CA VAL A 184 22.90 -10.73 -4.83
C VAL A 184 21.62 -11.00 -4.04
N VAL A 185 20.95 -9.95 -3.57
CA VAL A 185 19.68 -10.12 -2.81
C VAL A 185 18.56 -10.62 -3.70
N HIS A 186 18.45 -10.13 -4.94
CA HIS A 186 17.48 -10.64 -5.92
C HIS A 186 17.65 -12.16 -6.14
N ASP A 187 18.87 -12.62 -6.44
CA ASP A 187 19.15 -14.02 -6.72
C ASP A 187 18.93 -14.90 -5.47
N TRP A 188 19.25 -14.35 -4.29
CA TRP A 188 18.96 -15.03 -3.03
C TRP A 188 17.45 -15.20 -2.83
N LEU A 189 16.65 -14.15 -3.04
CA LEU A 189 15.20 -14.20 -2.92
C LEU A 189 14.57 -15.21 -3.89
N ILE A 190 15.05 -15.27 -5.13
CA ILE A 190 14.57 -16.26 -6.11
C ILE A 190 14.90 -17.70 -5.67
N SER A 191 16.12 -17.93 -5.16
CA SER A 191 16.60 -19.27 -4.81
C SER A 191 16.07 -19.78 -3.45
N HIS A 192 15.58 -18.90 -2.58
CA HIS A 192 15.10 -19.22 -1.24
C HIS A 192 13.59 -19.00 -1.05
N LEU A 193 12.86 -18.84 -2.14
CA LEU A 193 11.40 -18.75 -2.06
C LEU A 193 10.86 -19.94 -1.26
N PRO A 194 10.05 -19.70 -0.21
CA PRO A 194 9.46 -20.79 0.54
C PRO A 194 8.72 -21.75 -0.38
N SER A 195 9.13 -23.02 -0.38
CA SER A 195 8.55 -24.10 -1.20
C SER A 195 7.22 -24.60 -0.62
N VAL A 196 6.42 -23.68 -0.09
CA VAL A 196 5.14 -24.03 0.50
C VAL A 196 4.13 -24.14 -0.63
N GLU A 197 3.38 -25.25 -0.66
CA GLU A 197 2.16 -25.40 -1.46
C GLU A 197 1.05 -24.51 -0.88
N ALA A 198 1.40 -23.28 -0.53
CA ALA A 198 0.43 -22.31 -0.04
C ALA A 198 -0.47 -21.86 -1.19
N PRO A 199 -1.77 -21.68 -0.94
CA PRO A 199 -2.65 -21.14 -1.94
C PRO A 199 -2.18 -19.75 -2.36
N THR A 200 -2.41 -19.39 -3.61
CA THR A 200 -2.28 -18.01 -4.06
C THR A 200 -3.44 -17.20 -3.50
N VAL A 201 -3.14 -16.05 -2.91
CA VAL A 201 -4.10 -15.12 -2.33
C VAL A 201 -3.97 -13.74 -2.97
N LEU A 202 -4.99 -12.91 -2.87
CA LEU A 202 -4.84 -11.49 -3.13
C LEU A 202 -4.02 -10.87 -1.99
N CYS A 203 -2.92 -10.22 -2.33
CA CYS A 203 -2.09 -9.44 -1.42
C CYS A 203 -2.33 -7.95 -1.64
N HIS A 204 -2.33 -7.19 -0.56
CA HIS A 204 -2.42 -5.73 -0.61
C HIS A 204 -1.12 -5.10 -1.15
N GLY A 205 0.04 -5.67 -0.82
CA GLY A 205 1.35 -5.25 -1.30
C GLY A 205 1.96 -4.02 -0.62
N ASP A 206 1.22 -3.38 0.30
CA ASP A 206 1.70 -2.32 1.21
C ASP A 206 0.90 -2.32 2.51
N PHE A 207 0.78 -3.50 3.12
CA PHE A 207 -0.08 -3.76 4.27
C PHE A 207 0.50 -3.18 5.56
N ARG A 208 -0.11 -2.09 6.04
CA ARG A 208 0.35 -1.37 7.24
C ARG A 208 -0.73 -0.45 7.80
N LEU A 209 -0.58 -0.03 9.07
CA LEU A 209 -1.53 0.88 9.74
C LEU A 209 -1.75 2.20 8.97
N GLY A 210 -0.69 2.73 8.35
CA GLY A 210 -0.78 3.98 7.59
C GLY A 210 -1.63 3.90 6.32
N ASN A 211 -2.03 2.70 5.90
CA ASN A 211 -2.89 2.45 4.76
C ASN A 211 -4.26 1.90 5.19
N ALA A 212 -4.72 2.29 6.38
CA ALA A 212 -6.01 1.86 6.90
C ALA A 212 -6.78 3.03 7.53
N VAL A 213 -8.10 2.93 7.52
CA VAL A 213 -9.02 3.79 8.29
C VAL A 213 -9.56 2.97 9.44
N PHE A 214 -9.58 3.55 10.64
CA PHE A 214 -10.09 2.93 11.84
C PHE A 214 -11.26 3.73 12.43
N ASP A 215 -12.32 3.02 12.80
CA ASP A 215 -13.43 3.55 13.59
C ASP A 215 -13.43 2.89 14.96
N GLY A 216 -13.16 3.67 16.01
CA GLY A 216 -13.07 3.18 17.37
C GLY A 216 -12.08 2.04 17.58
N GLY A 217 -11.04 1.94 16.75
CA GLY A 217 -10.04 0.87 16.77
C GLY A 217 -10.36 -0.34 15.88
N ASN A 218 -11.54 -0.41 15.27
CA ASN A 218 -11.89 -1.40 14.27
C ASN A 218 -11.51 -0.90 12.88
N ILE A 219 -11.07 -1.79 12.00
CA ILE A 219 -10.80 -1.42 10.62
C ILE A 219 -12.10 -1.06 9.89
N ALA A 220 -12.15 0.14 9.33
CA ALA A 220 -13.25 0.63 8.52
C ALA A 220 -12.93 0.51 7.02
N ALA A 221 -11.67 0.66 6.63
CA ALA A 221 -11.22 0.39 5.26
C ALA A 221 -9.70 0.17 5.17
N LEU A 222 -9.28 -0.69 4.23
CA LEU A 222 -7.92 -0.71 3.69
C LEU A 222 -7.83 0.24 2.49
N LEU A 223 -6.79 1.06 2.47
CA LEU A 223 -6.51 2.08 1.45
C LEU A 223 -5.28 1.69 0.64
N ASP A 224 -5.10 2.31 -0.52
CA ASP A 224 -3.84 2.29 -1.29
C ASP A 224 -3.47 0.92 -1.89
N TRP A 225 -4.33 0.44 -2.79
CA TRP A 225 -4.21 -0.85 -3.48
C TRP A 225 -3.29 -0.83 -4.71
N GLU A 226 -2.50 0.22 -4.90
CA GLU A 226 -1.63 0.42 -6.08
C GLU A 226 -0.55 -0.66 -6.25
N ARG A 227 -0.22 -1.40 -5.18
CA ARG A 227 0.75 -2.50 -5.17
C ARG A 227 0.11 -3.87 -5.03
N ALA A 228 -1.22 -3.94 -5.09
CA ALA A 228 -1.93 -5.20 -4.92
C ALA A 228 -1.57 -6.19 -6.02
N MET A 229 -1.38 -7.45 -5.62
CA MET A 229 -0.98 -8.53 -6.49
C MET A 229 -1.46 -9.87 -5.96
N GLU A 230 -1.47 -10.88 -6.80
CA GLU A 230 -1.61 -12.25 -6.32
C GLU A 230 -0.26 -12.75 -5.77
N GLY A 231 -0.28 -13.46 -4.63
CA GLY A 231 0.93 -13.88 -3.98
C GLY A 231 0.71 -14.87 -2.84
N HIS A 232 1.72 -15.00 -1.99
CA HIS A 232 1.73 -15.89 -0.82
C HIS A 232 0.97 -15.26 0.36
N PRO A 233 0.24 -16.04 1.19
CA PRO A 233 -0.49 -15.51 2.35
C PRO A 233 0.35 -14.68 3.34
N LEU A 234 1.66 -14.92 3.42
CA LEU A 234 2.56 -14.18 4.31
C LEU A 234 3.20 -12.94 3.66
N HIS A 235 2.88 -12.63 2.38
CA HIS A 235 3.43 -11.48 1.69
C HIS A 235 3.16 -10.18 2.46
N ASP A 236 1.93 -9.96 2.82
CA ASP A 236 1.48 -8.75 3.52
C ASP A 236 2.04 -8.63 4.95
N LEU A 237 2.28 -9.76 5.63
CA LEU A 237 2.98 -9.75 6.91
C LEU A 237 4.43 -9.25 6.78
N GLY A 238 5.07 -9.44 5.64
CA GLY A 238 6.38 -8.88 5.35
C GLY A 238 6.39 -7.35 5.45
N PHE A 239 5.38 -6.69 4.89
CA PHE A 239 5.21 -5.22 4.98
C PHE A 239 4.86 -4.76 6.39
N LEU A 240 3.94 -5.45 7.07
CA LEU A 240 3.59 -5.15 8.45
C LEU A 240 4.81 -5.22 9.38
N CYS A 241 5.71 -6.18 9.14
CA CYS A 241 6.91 -6.43 9.96
C CYS A 241 8.13 -5.60 9.51
N LEU A 242 7.99 -4.61 8.64
CA LEU A 242 9.11 -3.76 8.24
C LEU A 242 9.78 -3.11 9.45
N PRO A 243 11.12 -3.15 9.53
CA PRO A 243 11.85 -2.64 10.70
C PRO A 243 11.58 -1.17 11.00
N GLY A 244 11.31 -0.36 9.97
CA GLY A 244 10.98 1.07 10.12
C GLY A 244 9.64 1.34 10.81
N MET A 245 8.77 0.32 10.86
CA MET A 245 7.45 0.40 11.48
C MET A 245 7.44 0.04 12.96
N LYS A 246 8.54 -0.48 13.52
CA LYS A 246 8.61 -0.83 14.94
C LYS A 246 8.53 0.41 15.83
N ILE A 247 7.72 0.30 16.90
CA ILE A 247 7.66 1.26 18.00
C ILE A 247 7.94 0.48 19.29
N GLY A 248 9.14 0.64 19.86
CA GLY A 248 9.61 -0.26 20.93
C GLY A 248 9.70 -1.70 20.44
N ASP A 249 9.15 -2.63 21.18
CA ASP A 249 9.12 -4.06 20.82
C ASP A 249 7.88 -4.44 19.96
N HIS A 250 7.00 -3.47 19.68
CA HIS A 250 5.76 -3.71 18.96
C HIS A 250 5.92 -3.48 17.45
N ILE A 251 5.42 -4.43 16.66
CA ILE A 251 5.25 -4.37 15.22
C ILE A 251 4.18 -3.30 14.93
N CYS A 252 4.52 -2.31 14.14
CA CYS A 252 3.68 -1.12 13.87
C CYS A 252 3.18 -0.41 15.14
N GLY A 253 3.77 -0.68 16.31
CA GLY A 253 3.34 -0.14 17.59
C GLY A 253 2.10 -0.79 18.20
N VAL A 254 1.58 -1.88 17.62
CA VAL A 254 0.31 -2.51 18.01
C VAL A 254 0.43 -3.94 18.52
N LEU A 255 1.36 -4.74 18.00
CA LEU A 255 1.51 -6.16 18.36
C LEU A 255 2.96 -6.49 18.68
N THR A 256 3.19 -7.23 19.75
CA THR A 256 4.44 -7.97 19.94
C THR A 256 4.53 -9.14 18.94
N GLN A 257 5.70 -9.74 18.80
CA GLN A 257 5.87 -10.90 17.94
C GLN A 257 5.00 -12.09 18.39
N GLN A 258 4.82 -12.27 19.70
CA GLN A 258 3.96 -13.34 20.25
C GLN A 258 2.50 -13.06 19.94
N GLU A 259 2.01 -11.83 20.17
CA GLU A 259 0.63 -11.45 19.89
C GLU A 259 0.28 -11.55 18.40
N LEU A 260 1.26 -11.25 17.50
CA LEU A 260 1.10 -11.49 16.06
C LEU A 260 0.93 -12.98 15.76
N ALA A 261 1.77 -13.84 16.35
CA ALA A 261 1.70 -15.29 16.13
C ALA A 261 0.38 -15.88 16.68
N ASP A 262 -0.05 -15.42 17.85
CA ASP A 262 -1.32 -15.85 18.46
C ASP A 262 -2.51 -15.37 17.62
N ALA A 263 -2.51 -14.10 17.18
CA ALA A 263 -3.57 -13.58 16.31
C ALA A 263 -3.63 -14.29 14.96
N TRP A 264 -2.47 -14.62 14.37
CA TRP A 264 -2.41 -15.40 13.13
C TRP A 264 -3.01 -16.79 13.32
N LEU A 265 -2.65 -17.50 14.41
CA LEU A 265 -3.22 -18.81 14.73
C LEU A 265 -4.73 -18.74 14.92
N ASP A 266 -5.22 -17.76 15.69
CA ASP A 266 -6.64 -17.56 15.94
C ASP A 266 -7.43 -17.32 14.64
N LEU A 267 -6.86 -16.52 13.70
CA LEU A 267 -7.53 -16.15 12.45
C LEU A 267 -7.48 -17.22 11.37
N THR A 268 -6.39 -17.99 11.30
CA THR A 268 -6.15 -18.93 10.19
C THR A 268 -6.24 -20.40 10.60
N GLY A 269 -6.25 -20.70 11.91
CA GLY A 269 -6.16 -22.06 12.44
C GLY A 269 -4.82 -22.75 12.25
N THR A 270 -3.80 -22.03 11.74
CA THR A 270 -2.47 -22.57 11.41
C THR A 270 -1.37 -21.77 12.11
N PRO A 271 -0.37 -22.39 12.74
CA PRO A 271 0.74 -21.68 13.34
C PRO A 271 1.49 -20.84 12.30
N LEU A 272 1.95 -19.66 12.72
CA LEU A 272 2.75 -18.78 11.87
C LEU A 272 4.11 -19.42 11.57
N ASP A 273 4.42 -19.65 10.29
CA ASP A 273 5.76 -20.05 9.86
C ASP A 273 6.70 -18.84 9.94
N LEU A 274 7.49 -18.80 11.01
CA LEU A 274 8.42 -17.69 11.27
C LEU A 274 9.54 -17.59 10.24
N ARG A 275 9.94 -18.72 9.59
CA ARG A 275 10.98 -18.70 8.54
C ARG A 275 10.43 -18.09 7.26
N ALA A 276 9.25 -18.53 6.84
CA ALA A 276 8.58 -17.95 5.69
C ALA A 276 8.23 -16.47 5.94
N ALA A 277 7.77 -16.09 7.15
CA ALA A 277 7.51 -14.70 7.51
C ALA A 277 8.79 -13.85 7.45
N ALA A 278 9.95 -14.37 7.91
CA ALA A 278 11.23 -13.69 7.79
C ALA A 278 11.66 -13.50 6.33
N TYR A 279 11.44 -14.51 5.46
CA TYR A 279 11.69 -14.37 4.02
C TYR A 279 10.85 -13.21 3.43
N PHE A 280 9.54 -13.16 3.69
CA PHE A 280 8.69 -12.11 3.16
C PHE A 280 9.00 -10.72 3.73
N ARG A 281 9.51 -10.65 4.96
CA ARG A 281 10.05 -9.39 5.50
C ARG A 281 11.29 -8.92 4.71
N ILE A 282 12.23 -9.82 4.37
CA ILE A 282 13.39 -9.49 3.54
C ILE A 282 12.95 -9.05 2.15
N LEU A 283 11.97 -9.73 1.55
CA LEU A 283 11.39 -9.37 0.27
C LEU A 283 10.76 -7.97 0.31
N ALA A 284 10.00 -7.65 1.36
CA ALA A 284 9.42 -6.32 1.54
C ALA A 284 10.50 -5.23 1.70
N ILE A 285 11.55 -5.48 2.48
CA ILE A 285 12.71 -4.56 2.62
C ILE A 285 13.39 -4.35 1.26
N PHE A 286 13.57 -5.40 0.48
CA PHE A 286 14.16 -5.32 -0.85
C PHE A 286 13.29 -4.50 -1.81
N GLY A 287 11.97 -4.71 -1.80
CA GLY A 287 11.02 -3.93 -2.58
C GLY A 287 11.06 -2.43 -2.24
N GLU A 288 11.06 -2.09 -0.95
CA GLU A 288 11.19 -0.71 -0.48
C GLU A 288 12.55 -0.09 -0.87
N LEU A 289 13.63 -0.85 -0.81
CA LEU A 289 14.94 -0.40 -1.26
C LEU A 289 14.95 -0.09 -2.76
N CYS A 290 14.42 -0.99 -3.59
CA CYS A 290 14.31 -0.78 -5.04
C CYS A 290 13.49 0.47 -5.36
N LEU A 291 12.35 0.64 -4.69
CA LEU A 291 11.48 1.81 -4.84
C LEU A 291 12.21 3.10 -4.49
N MET A 292 12.94 3.11 -3.39
CA MET A 292 13.67 4.28 -2.90
C MET A 292 14.82 4.67 -3.83
N VAL A 293 15.64 3.70 -4.26
CA VAL A 293 16.74 3.97 -5.19
C VAL A 293 16.20 4.45 -6.54
N ARG A 294 15.09 3.89 -6.99
CA ARG A 294 14.38 4.33 -8.19
C ARG A 294 13.90 5.79 -8.06
N ALA A 295 13.30 6.15 -6.93
CA ALA A 295 12.87 7.52 -6.68
C ALA A 295 14.06 8.50 -6.66
N MET A 296 15.20 8.10 -6.08
CA MET A 296 16.44 8.89 -6.11
C MET A 296 16.99 9.07 -7.54
N ALA A 297 16.96 8.02 -8.36
CA ALA A 297 17.40 8.08 -9.75
C ALA A 297 16.54 9.04 -10.57
N ARG A 298 15.21 9.00 -10.40
CA ARG A 298 14.28 9.93 -11.06
C ARG A 298 14.52 11.38 -10.61
N LEU A 299 14.77 11.59 -9.32
CA LEU A 299 15.11 12.91 -8.80
C LEU A 299 16.42 13.45 -9.42
N ALA A 300 17.44 12.60 -9.56
CA ALA A 300 18.70 12.97 -10.22
C ALA A 300 18.51 13.32 -11.71
N GLN A 301 17.46 12.79 -12.35
CA GLN A 301 17.05 13.15 -13.70
C GLN A 301 16.20 14.44 -13.76
N GLY A 302 15.96 15.12 -12.62
CA GLY A 302 15.07 16.27 -12.53
C GLY A 302 13.58 15.91 -12.56
N ARG A 303 13.23 14.65 -12.36
CA ARG A 303 11.86 14.14 -12.34
C ARG A 303 11.41 13.81 -10.90
N GLY A 304 10.16 14.10 -10.60
CA GLY A 304 9.55 13.74 -9.32
C GLY A 304 9.95 14.64 -8.15
N ARG A 305 9.38 14.34 -6.98
CA ARG A 305 9.66 15.00 -5.70
C ARG A 305 9.84 13.91 -4.65
N LEU A 306 10.80 14.08 -3.75
CA LEU A 306 10.95 13.23 -2.57
C LEU A 306 10.49 14.00 -1.33
N THR A 307 9.35 13.59 -0.79
CA THR A 307 8.90 14.05 0.51
C THR A 307 9.06 12.89 1.51
N GLY A 308 9.86 13.09 2.56
CA GLY A 308 9.92 12.16 3.70
C GLY A 308 10.78 10.90 3.54
N VAL A 309 11.55 10.72 2.48
CA VAL A 309 12.39 9.53 2.30
C VAL A 309 13.71 9.65 3.05
N ARG A 310 13.99 8.70 3.97
CA ARG A 310 15.28 8.53 4.65
C ARG A 310 15.88 7.15 4.30
N PRO A 311 16.79 7.05 3.32
CA PRO A 311 17.30 5.79 2.78
C PRO A 311 18.19 4.97 3.73
N LEU A 312 18.90 5.60 4.65
CA LEU A 312 20.01 5.00 5.38
C LEU A 312 19.66 3.86 6.37
N PRO A 313 18.49 3.82 7.05
CA PRO A 313 18.22 2.72 7.99
C PRO A 313 17.94 1.37 7.33
N LEU A 314 17.44 1.34 6.07
CA LEU A 314 17.07 0.11 5.38
C LEU A 314 18.29 -0.67 4.86
N ILE A 315 19.32 0.01 4.38
CA ILE A 315 20.53 -0.62 3.84
C ILE A 315 21.32 -1.33 4.94
N GLY A 316 21.46 -0.70 6.11
CA GLY A 316 22.17 -1.31 7.25
C GLY A 316 21.45 -2.53 7.81
N ARG A 317 20.15 -2.62 7.67
CA ARG A 317 19.32 -3.74 8.19
C ARG A 317 19.23 -4.91 7.23
N LEU A 318 19.29 -4.71 5.91
CA LEU A 318 19.43 -5.82 4.96
C LEU A 318 20.68 -6.66 5.27
N HIS A 319 21.77 -6.03 5.67
CA HIS A 319 23.00 -6.74 6.05
C HIS A 319 22.82 -7.56 7.34
N HIS A 320 22.11 -7.04 8.32
CA HIS A 320 21.87 -7.72 9.60
C HIS A 320 20.88 -8.91 9.49
N ASP A 321 19.91 -8.84 8.59
CA ASP A 321 18.88 -9.86 8.42
C ASP A 321 19.28 -10.98 7.43
N LEU A 322 20.38 -10.79 6.66
CA LEU A 322 20.94 -11.77 5.72
C LEU A 322 22.12 -12.57 6.31
N VAL A 323 22.68 -12.16 7.44
CA VAL A 323 23.76 -12.84 8.20
C VAL A 323 23.17 -13.49 9.44
#